data_0bd8f878d2bb79cc9e5be1209f6ed38e
#
_entry.id   0bd8f878d2bb79cc9e5be1209f6ed38e
#
_cell.length_a   1.000
_cell.length_b   1.000
_cell.length_c   1.000
_cell.angle_alpha   90.00
_cell.angle_beta   90.00
_cell.angle_gamma   90.00
#
_symmetry.space_group_name_H-M   'P 1'
#
loop_
_entity.id
_entity.type
_entity.pdbx_description
1 polymer ?
#
loop_
_entity_poly.entity_id
_entity_poly.type
_entity_poly.pdbx_seq_one_letter_code
_entity_poly.pdbx_strand_id
1 'polypeptide(L)'
;MVEIVYWSGTGNTEAMASVIEKAVKDEGKEVECVCFENTDADSVAAHDVIIMGCPAMGAEVLEETVVQPFFDELKGKLSGKKVGLFGSYGWGTGEWMENWVAAVKEAGAVFIDPAVIVNGAPEDITDCTALGKAAAALA
;
A
#
# COMPACT_ATOMS: atom_id res chain seq x y z
N MET A 1 -11.62 -10.39 2.93
CA MET A 1 -11.26 -9.14 3.62
C MET A 1 -10.03 -8.51 2.99
N VAL A 2 -10.00 -7.19 2.89
CA VAL A 2 -8.85 -6.43 2.40
C VAL A 2 -8.04 -5.93 3.58
N GLU A 3 -6.73 -6.12 3.56
CA GLU A 3 -5.81 -5.58 4.55
C GLU A 3 -5.10 -4.36 3.97
N ILE A 4 -5.20 -3.22 4.66
CA ILE A 4 -4.46 -2.01 4.30
C ILE A 4 -3.45 -1.74 5.42
N VAL A 5 -2.17 -1.70 5.06
CA VAL A 5 -1.10 -1.41 6.01
C VAL A 5 -0.25 -0.25 5.49
N TYR A 6 0.00 0.74 6.33
CA TYR A 6 0.68 1.97 5.90
C TYR A 6 1.61 2.55 6.96
N TRP A 7 2.51 3.40 6.50
CA TRP A 7 3.34 4.26 7.34
C TRP A 7 3.17 5.70 6.85
N SER A 8 3.02 6.64 7.78
CA SER A 8 2.83 8.05 7.43
C SER A 8 3.56 8.95 8.42
N GLY A 9 4.43 9.82 7.90
CA GLY A 9 5.13 10.81 8.72
C GLY A 9 4.40 12.14 8.79
N THR A 10 3.81 12.59 7.68
CA THR A 10 3.19 13.92 7.56
C THR A 10 1.65 13.87 7.49
N GLY A 11 1.06 12.68 7.41
CA GLY A 11 -0.38 12.51 7.30
C GLY A 11 -0.92 12.37 5.88
N ASN A 12 -0.11 12.60 4.86
CA ASN A 12 -0.57 12.50 3.46
C ASN A 12 -0.88 11.06 3.07
N THR A 13 0.02 10.13 3.39
CA THR A 13 -0.21 8.70 3.10
C THR A 13 -1.36 8.15 3.95
N GLU A 14 -1.50 8.61 5.19
CA GLU A 14 -2.65 8.26 6.04
C GLU A 14 -3.97 8.70 5.41
N ALA A 15 -4.01 9.92 4.85
CA ALA A 15 -5.19 10.43 4.16
C ALA A 15 -5.55 9.55 2.95
N MET A 16 -4.56 9.11 2.19
CA MET A 16 -4.76 8.17 1.08
C MET A 16 -5.32 6.84 1.58
N ALA A 17 -4.77 6.30 2.66
CA ALA A 17 -5.25 5.05 3.26
C ALA A 17 -6.72 5.14 3.66
N SER A 18 -7.15 6.27 4.24
CA SER A 18 -8.54 6.50 4.64
C SER A 18 -9.49 6.50 3.45
N VAL A 19 -9.09 7.10 2.33
CA VAL A 19 -9.90 7.10 1.10
C VAL A 19 -10.03 5.68 0.55
N ILE A 20 -8.95 4.92 0.51
CA ILE A 20 -8.95 3.54 0.03
C ILE A 20 -9.85 2.67 0.92
N GLU A 21 -9.72 2.81 2.23
CA GLU A 21 -10.55 2.08 3.20
C GLU A 21 -12.03 2.34 2.96
N LYS A 22 -12.40 3.61 2.81
CA LYS A 22 -13.79 3.99 2.52
C LYS A 22 -14.30 3.36 1.23
N ALA A 23 -13.48 3.38 0.18
CA ALA A 23 -13.86 2.80 -1.10
C ALA A 23 -14.13 1.29 -1.01
N VAL A 24 -13.33 0.55 -0.22
CA VAL A 24 -13.54 -0.87 0.01
C VAL A 24 -14.85 -1.11 0.78
N LYS A 25 -15.11 -0.33 1.82
CA LYS A 25 -16.36 -0.41 2.61
C LYS A 25 -17.59 -0.11 1.75
N ASP A 26 -17.50 0.89 0.89
CA ASP A 26 -18.59 1.28 0.00
C ASP A 26 -18.96 0.17 -0.99
N GLU A 27 -18.02 -0.73 -1.30
CA GLU A 27 -18.27 -1.91 -2.13
C GLU A 27 -18.80 -3.12 -1.32
N GLY A 28 -19.07 -2.93 -0.03
CA GLY A 28 -19.64 -3.97 0.82
C GLY A 28 -18.64 -5.01 1.29
N LYS A 29 -17.34 -4.75 1.22
CA LYS A 29 -16.30 -5.68 1.66
C LYS A 29 -15.73 -5.27 3.01
N GLU A 30 -15.31 -6.27 3.79
CA GLU A 30 -14.60 -6.03 5.03
C GLU A 30 -13.18 -5.54 4.76
N VAL A 31 -12.70 -4.61 5.58
CA VAL A 31 -11.37 -4.04 5.45
C VAL A 31 -10.81 -3.75 6.84
N GLU A 32 -9.50 -3.99 6.99
CA GLU A 32 -8.74 -3.56 8.15
C GLU A 32 -7.67 -2.59 7.66
N CYS A 33 -7.52 -1.46 8.38
CA CYS A 33 -6.53 -0.44 8.03
C CYS A 33 -5.69 -0.16 9.27
N VAL A 34 -4.40 -0.50 9.20
CA VAL A 34 -3.48 -0.41 10.33
C VAL A 34 -2.14 0.17 9.91
N CYS A 35 -1.40 0.74 10.88
CA CYS A 35 -0.03 1.17 10.65
C CYS A 35 0.90 -0.05 10.69
N PHE A 36 2.01 0.00 9.95
CA PHE A 36 3.04 -1.05 9.98
C PHE A 36 3.52 -1.33 11.41
N GLU A 37 3.59 -0.30 12.25
CA GLU A 37 4.07 -0.42 13.64
C GLU A 37 3.10 -1.21 14.55
N ASN A 38 1.87 -1.38 14.13
CA ASN A 38 0.80 -2.00 14.93
C ASN A 38 0.41 -3.40 14.46
N THR A 39 1.17 -3.99 13.55
CA THR A 39 0.92 -5.34 13.03
C THR A 39 2.25 -6.04 12.77
N ASP A 40 2.19 -7.25 12.23
CA ASP A 40 3.37 -8.02 11.85
C ASP A 40 3.17 -8.70 10.49
N ALA A 41 4.28 -9.20 9.92
CA ALA A 41 4.27 -9.79 8.58
C ALA A 41 3.37 -11.02 8.48
N ASP A 42 3.32 -11.86 9.49
CA ASP A 42 2.47 -13.05 9.48
C ASP A 42 0.99 -12.69 9.48
N SER A 43 0.61 -11.67 10.26
CA SER A 43 -0.77 -11.21 10.32
C SER A 43 -1.21 -10.62 8.97
N VAL A 44 -0.35 -9.83 8.32
CA VAL A 44 -0.62 -9.27 7.01
C VAL A 44 -0.71 -10.38 5.95
N ALA A 45 0.22 -11.32 5.98
CA ALA A 45 0.25 -12.42 5.00
C ALA A 45 -0.92 -13.40 5.14
N ALA A 46 -1.68 -13.35 6.23
CA ALA A 46 -2.88 -14.16 6.41
C ALA A 46 -4.02 -13.74 5.47
N HIS A 47 -3.94 -12.55 4.87
CA HIS A 47 -4.95 -12.03 3.96
C HIS A 47 -4.56 -12.26 2.50
N ASP A 48 -5.54 -12.46 1.63
CA ASP A 48 -5.31 -12.69 0.19
C ASP A 48 -5.17 -11.39 -0.60
N VAL A 49 -5.79 -10.31 -0.12
CA VAL A 49 -5.73 -8.98 -0.75
C VAL A 49 -5.08 -8.02 0.23
N ILE A 50 -3.94 -7.48 -0.17
CA ILE A 50 -3.09 -6.63 0.70
C ILE A 50 -2.79 -5.34 -0.05
N ILE A 51 -3.03 -4.20 0.60
CA ILE A 51 -2.66 -2.89 0.07
C ILE A 51 -1.67 -2.26 1.03
N MET A 52 -0.49 -1.89 0.51
CA MET A 52 0.57 -1.29 1.33
C MET A 52 0.82 0.16 0.92
N GLY A 53 1.02 1.02 1.90
CA GLY A 53 1.29 2.44 1.67
C GLY A 53 2.51 2.94 2.42
N CYS A 54 3.33 3.73 1.72
CA CYS A 54 4.54 4.35 2.28
C CYS A 54 4.91 5.56 1.43
N PRO A 55 5.20 6.74 2.02
CA PRO A 55 5.68 7.86 1.26
C PRO A 55 7.12 7.66 0.78
N ALA A 56 7.52 8.41 -0.25
CA ALA A 56 8.93 8.49 -0.64
C ALA A 56 9.74 9.14 0.48
N MET A 57 10.83 8.51 0.87
CA MET A 57 11.71 8.99 1.92
C MET A 57 13.10 9.29 1.38
N GLY A 58 13.74 10.34 1.88
CA GLY A 58 15.13 10.65 1.57
C GLY A 58 15.43 10.63 0.07
N ALA A 59 16.25 9.69 -0.38
CA ALA A 59 16.66 9.52 -1.77
C ALA A 59 15.72 8.60 -2.55
N GLU A 60 14.42 8.81 -2.45
CA GLU A 60 13.37 7.99 -3.07
C GLU A 60 13.48 6.50 -2.71
N VAL A 61 13.43 6.23 -1.41
CA VAL A 61 13.42 4.85 -0.87
C VAL A 61 12.24 4.69 0.07
N LEU A 62 11.92 3.45 0.41
CA LEU A 62 10.95 3.16 1.47
C LEU A 62 11.49 3.66 2.81
N GLU A 63 10.59 3.92 3.75
CA GLU A 63 10.99 4.26 5.11
C GLU A 63 11.86 3.12 5.67
N GLU A 64 13.06 3.45 6.15
CA GLU A 64 14.13 2.47 6.39
C GLU A 64 14.05 1.76 7.74
N THR A 65 13.36 2.34 8.73
CA THR A 65 13.38 1.80 10.09
C THR A 65 12.22 0.84 10.39
N VAL A 66 11.09 1.01 9.72
CA VAL A 66 9.89 0.20 9.93
C VAL A 66 9.47 -0.51 8.64
N VAL A 67 9.24 0.24 7.56
CA VAL A 67 8.66 -0.31 6.34
C VAL A 67 9.60 -1.24 5.61
N GLN A 68 10.84 -0.86 5.40
CA GLN A 68 11.79 -1.70 4.67
C GLN A 68 12.05 -3.04 5.38
N PRO A 69 12.34 -3.07 6.70
CA PRO A 69 12.49 -4.35 7.40
C PRO A 69 11.21 -5.18 7.39
N PHE A 70 10.05 -4.56 7.53
CA PHE A 70 8.76 -5.24 7.49
C PHE A 70 8.56 -5.90 6.12
N PHE A 71 8.79 -5.15 5.04
CA PHE A 71 8.65 -5.67 3.69
C PHE A 71 9.64 -6.79 3.39
N ASP A 72 10.88 -6.67 3.87
CA ASP A 72 11.89 -7.70 3.69
C ASP A 72 11.46 -9.04 4.32
N GLU A 73 10.75 -8.98 5.43
CA GLU A 73 10.17 -10.17 6.06
C GLU A 73 8.92 -10.65 5.30
N LEU A 74 8.05 -9.72 4.90
CA LEU A 74 6.77 -10.04 4.26
C LEU A 74 6.95 -10.59 2.84
N LYS A 75 7.94 -10.11 2.08
CA LYS A 75 8.06 -10.44 0.65
C LYS A 75 8.17 -11.93 0.38
N GLY A 76 8.75 -12.71 1.29
CA GLY A 76 8.81 -14.17 1.18
C GLY A 76 7.48 -14.88 1.36
N LYS A 77 6.43 -14.15 1.73
CA LYS A 77 5.09 -14.67 2.04
C LYS A 77 4.03 -14.16 1.05
N LEU A 78 4.43 -13.44 0.00
CA LEU A 78 3.49 -12.76 -0.91
C LEU A 78 3.12 -13.57 -2.15
N SER A 79 3.71 -14.72 -2.39
CA SER A 79 3.44 -15.52 -3.58
C SER A 79 1.94 -15.85 -3.70
N GLY A 80 1.34 -15.49 -4.84
CA GLY A 80 -0.08 -15.69 -5.11
C GLY A 80 -1.02 -14.69 -4.45
N LYS A 81 -0.53 -13.80 -3.60
CA LYS A 81 -1.34 -12.74 -3.00
C LYS A 81 -1.61 -11.63 -4.00
N LYS A 82 -2.73 -10.94 -3.83
CA LYS A 82 -3.07 -9.77 -4.65
C LYS A 82 -2.65 -8.53 -3.87
N VAL A 83 -1.72 -7.74 -4.44
CA VAL A 83 -1.07 -6.65 -3.73
C VAL A 83 -1.20 -5.34 -4.49
N GLY A 84 -1.72 -4.32 -3.81
CA GLY A 84 -1.75 -2.94 -4.28
C GLY A 84 -0.78 -2.08 -3.49
N LEU A 85 -0.33 -0.99 -4.10
CA LEU A 85 0.64 -0.08 -3.48
C LEU A 85 0.20 1.37 -3.67
N PHE A 86 0.44 2.19 -2.66
CA PHE A 86 0.17 3.62 -2.72
C PHE A 86 1.19 4.41 -1.89
N GLY A 87 1.26 5.69 -2.14
CA GLY A 87 2.11 6.57 -1.34
C GLY A 87 2.14 8.00 -1.85
N SER A 88 2.54 8.92 -0.98
CA SER A 88 2.73 10.33 -1.30
C SER A 88 4.21 10.63 -1.52
N TYR A 89 4.50 11.71 -2.25
CA TYR A 89 5.87 12.19 -2.43
C TYR A 89 5.89 13.71 -2.52
N GLY A 90 7.02 14.33 -2.15
CA GLY A 90 7.19 15.78 -2.22
C GLY A 90 8.07 16.20 -3.38
N TRP A 91 9.08 15.41 -3.72
CA TRP A 91 10.01 15.63 -4.83
C TRP A 91 10.44 14.30 -5.40
N GLY A 92 11.10 14.34 -6.54
CA GLY A 92 11.51 13.12 -7.24
C GLY A 92 10.49 12.71 -8.29
N THR A 93 10.66 11.52 -8.86
CA THR A 93 9.92 11.05 -10.04
C THR A 93 9.04 9.82 -9.77
N GLY A 94 8.97 9.35 -8.54
CA GLY A 94 8.24 8.13 -8.21
C GLY A 94 9.10 6.86 -8.27
N GLU A 95 10.42 7.00 -8.30
CA GLU A 95 11.35 5.87 -8.39
C GLU A 95 11.17 4.89 -7.23
N TRP A 96 10.92 5.37 -6.00
CA TRP A 96 10.69 4.50 -4.84
C TRP A 96 9.52 3.55 -5.10
N MET A 97 8.49 4.03 -5.76
CA MET A 97 7.31 3.23 -6.05
C MET A 97 7.58 2.25 -7.20
N GLU A 98 8.29 2.67 -8.24
CA GLU A 98 8.69 1.77 -9.33
C GLU A 98 9.50 0.60 -8.80
N ASN A 99 10.44 0.85 -7.91
CA ASN A 99 11.26 -0.18 -7.28
C ASN A 99 10.42 -1.09 -6.39
N TRP A 100 9.44 -0.53 -5.67
CA TRP A 100 8.56 -1.32 -4.80
C TRP A 100 7.64 -2.23 -5.62
N VAL A 101 7.08 -1.71 -6.71
CA VAL A 101 6.27 -2.52 -7.64
C VAL A 101 7.09 -3.68 -8.19
N ALA A 102 8.32 -3.43 -8.62
CA ALA A 102 9.21 -4.48 -9.12
C ALA A 102 9.48 -5.55 -8.06
N ALA A 103 9.72 -5.14 -6.81
CA ALA A 103 9.96 -6.06 -5.71
C ALA A 103 8.73 -6.91 -5.39
N VAL A 104 7.54 -6.33 -5.43
CA VAL A 104 6.28 -7.05 -5.21
C VAL A 104 6.05 -8.10 -6.30
N LYS A 105 6.27 -7.74 -7.55
CA LYS A 105 6.16 -8.68 -8.68
C LYS A 105 7.19 -9.80 -8.59
N GLU A 106 8.43 -9.47 -8.23
CA GLU A 106 9.50 -10.45 -8.05
C GLU A 106 9.18 -11.43 -6.92
N ALA A 107 8.47 -10.99 -5.89
CA ALA A 107 8.02 -11.84 -4.80
C ALA A 107 6.92 -12.85 -5.21
N GLY A 108 6.42 -12.77 -6.42
CA GLY A 108 5.40 -13.69 -6.93
C GLY A 108 3.96 -13.25 -6.66
N ALA A 109 3.76 -12.02 -6.20
CA ALA A 109 2.43 -11.47 -5.98
C ALA A 109 1.77 -11.08 -7.30
N VAL A 110 0.43 -11.09 -7.32
CA VAL A 110 -0.36 -10.52 -8.40
C VAL A 110 -0.54 -9.04 -8.09
N PHE A 111 0.10 -8.17 -8.85
CA PHE A 111 0.06 -6.74 -8.59
C PHE A 111 -1.25 -6.11 -9.08
N ILE A 112 -1.89 -5.32 -8.22
CA ILE A 112 -3.09 -4.54 -8.57
C ILE A 112 -2.61 -3.23 -9.21
N ASP A 113 -2.56 -3.22 -10.52
CA ASP A 113 -2.06 -2.10 -11.32
C ASP A 113 -3.16 -1.05 -11.54
N PRO A 114 -2.83 0.27 -11.48
CA PRO A 114 -1.52 0.86 -11.21
C PRO A 114 -1.27 1.12 -9.73
N ALA A 115 0.00 1.31 -9.36
CA ALA A 115 0.34 1.90 -8.07
C ALA A 115 -0.19 3.33 -8.03
N VAL A 116 -0.67 3.76 -6.87
CA VAL A 116 -1.22 5.11 -6.71
C VAL A 116 -0.20 6.01 -6.02
N ILE A 117 0.26 7.03 -6.72
CA ILE A 117 1.18 8.03 -6.15
C ILE A 117 0.56 9.43 -6.25
N VAL A 118 0.73 10.22 -5.19
CA VAL A 118 0.18 11.56 -5.08
C VAL A 118 1.28 12.51 -4.62
N ASN A 119 1.42 13.65 -5.30
CA ASN A 119 2.33 14.70 -4.86
C ASN A 119 1.66 15.49 -3.74
N GLY A 120 2.22 15.41 -2.52
CA GLY A 120 1.68 16.08 -1.35
C GLY A 120 0.40 15.42 -0.83
N ALA A 121 -0.58 16.24 -0.45
CA ALA A 121 -1.87 15.76 0.05
C ALA A 121 -2.76 15.28 -1.10
N PRO A 122 -3.62 14.26 -0.88
CA PRO A 122 -4.50 13.74 -1.93
C PRO A 122 -5.70 14.69 -2.17
N GLU A 123 -5.48 15.73 -2.97
CA GLU A 123 -6.55 16.66 -3.36
C GLU A 123 -7.54 15.98 -4.32
N ASP A 124 -7.03 15.17 -5.26
CA ASP A 124 -7.84 14.34 -6.15
C ASP A 124 -7.80 12.91 -5.63
N ILE A 125 -8.95 12.39 -5.21
CA ILE A 125 -9.07 11.06 -4.63
C ILE A 125 -9.46 9.97 -5.64
N THR A 126 -9.55 10.31 -6.92
CA THR A 126 -10.03 9.38 -7.95
C THR A 126 -9.21 8.10 -7.99
N ASP A 127 -7.88 8.21 -8.00
CA ASP A 127 -7.01 7.03 -8.09
C ASP A 127 -7.02 6.18 -6.82
N CYS A 128 -7.08 6.82 -5.65
CA CYS A 128 -7.22 6.09 -4.38
C CYS A 128 -8.55 5.32 -4.34
N THR A 129 -9.63 5.95 -4.74
CA THR A 129 -10.94 5.31 -4.81
C THR A 129 -10.93 4.13 -5.78
N ALA A 130 -10.31 4.30 -6.95
CA ALA A 130 -10.18 3.23 -7.95
C ALA A 130 -9.40 2.03 -7.40
N LEU A 131 -8.32 2.27 -6.66
CA LEU A 131 -7.54 1.20 -6.03
C LEU A 131 -8.39 0.43 -5.01
N GLY A 132 -9.14 1.13 -4.18
CA GLY A 132 -10.02 0.50 -3.20
C GLY A 132 -11.08 -0.38 -3.86
N LYS A 133 -11.70 0.10 -4.93
CA LYS A 133 -12.70 -0.66 -5.70
C LYS A 133 -12.08 -1.89 -6.37
N ALA A 134 -10.90 -1.74 -6.96
CA ALA A 134 -10.19 -2.86 -7.59
C ALA A 134 -9.84 -3.95 -6.57
N ALA A 135 -9.36 -3.56 -5.39
CA ALA A 135 -9.05 -4.49 -4.31
C ALA A 135 -10.32 -5.19 -3.81
N ALA A 136 -11.41 -4.46 -3.62
CA ALA A 136 -12.69 -5.03 -3.19
C ALA A 136 -13.20 -6.08 -4.16
N ALA A 137 -13.04 -5.86 -5.47
CA ALA A 137 -13.47 -6.81 -6.50
C ALA A 137 -12.68 -8.12 -6.45
N LEU A 138 -11.50 -8.13 -5.85
CA LEU A 138 -10.63 -9.31 -5.72
C LEU A 138 -10.79 -10.01 -4.37
N ALA A 139 -11.49 -9.38 -3.46
CA ALA A 139 -11.66 -9.92 -2.10
C ALA A 139 -12.79 -10.94 -1.99
#